data_0583bdd25497898b78f489a5dcbf3c95
#
_entry.id   0583bdd25497898b78f489a5dcbf3c95
#
_cell.length_a   1.000
_cell.length_b   1.000
_cell.length_c   1.000
_cell.angle_alpha   90.00
_cell.angle_beta   90.00
_cell.angle_gamma   90.00
#
_symmetry.space_group_name_H-M   'P 1'
#
loop_
_entity.id
_entity.type
_entity.pdbx_description
1 polymer ?
#
loop_
_entity_poly.entity_id
_entity_poly.type
_entity_poly.pdbx_seq_one_letter_code
_entity_poly.pdbx_strand_id
1 'polypeptide(L)'
;MPASLALVDHVEVRPSGPSCFDDVPFVEVVVYRSDVVGSLLRPAYLKEARDQFAAGKLSDAAFKKIEDRAIDECIDLQILAGMEVITDGEVRRYAFYGHLIDAVEGFDKYGGWAIPFHDEKGEQLVLARPVVVSKLRRKRPLCAEEFTYVRARTKHPAKTTMISAQQAAAYYDSKKSAGAYATVDAYLADLVDILRDEVSELIRLGCTYIQIDSPQYTALLDPELREGYRQRGNDPDRLLDLSIEMDNAVIGDHPGITFGLHLCRGNNQSKFYAAGDYGPITKVFRNTKFHRFLLEYDDERSGGFEPLRQVPVDRTVVLGLVSSKKPALESKDELKKRIEAASAFVALERLALSPQCGFASTVEGNAVTVADQEAKLRLVAETAQEVWGKSVPLAHSA
;
A
#
# COMPACT_ATOMS: atom_id res chain seq x y z
N MET A 1 33.56 22.21 -3.10
CA MET A 1 34.22 21.08 -3.77
C MET A 1 33.33 19.88 -3.58
N PRO A 2 32.84 19.22 -4.61
CA PRO A 2 31.98 18.04 -4.44
C PRO A 2 32.83 16.80 -4.19
N ALA A 3 32.50 16.06 -3.15
CA ALA A 3 33.08 14.75 -2.89
C ALA A 3 32.51 13.72 -3.87
N SER A 4 33.42 13.09 -4.60
CA SER A 4 33.21 12.01 -5.54
C SER A 4 32.70 10.77 -4.83
N LEU A 5 31.55 10.25 -5.28
CA LEU A 5 31.09 8.89 -4.95
C LEU A 5 32.00 7.88 -5.66
N ALA A 6 32.71 7.08 -4.88
CA ALA A 6 33.46 5.94 -5.38
C ALA A 6 32.50 4.80 -5.76
N LEU A 7 32.62 4.35 -7.01
CA LEU A 7 31.98 3.17 -7.57
C LEU A 7 32.38 1.91 -6.81
N VAL A 8 31.40 1.10 -6.48
CA VAL A 8 31.62 -0.25 -5.96
C VAL A 8 32.04 -1.15 -7.13
N ASP A 9 33.15 -1.85 -6.94
CA ASP A 9 33.80 -2.70 -7.93
C ASP A 9 32.86 -3.80 -8.46
N HIS A 10 32.91 -3.99 -9.79
CA HIS A 10 32.30 -5.08 -10.53
C HIS A 10 32.86 -6.43 -10.06
N VAL A 11 32.01 -7.26 -9.47
CA VAL A 11 32.29 -8.69 -9.32
C VAL A 11 31.91 -9.39 -10.64
N GLU A 12 32.93 -9.79 -11.42
CA GLU A 12 32.76 -10.65 -12.58
C GLU A 12 32.24 -12.04 -12.12
N VAL A 13 30.99 -12.36 -12.47
CA VAL A 13 30.47 -13.73 -12.36
C VAL A 13 30.73 -14.44 -13.68
N ARG A 14 31.63 -15.44 -13.67
CA ARG A 14 31.87 -16.35 -14.80
C ARG A 14 30.66 -17.26 -15.00
N PRO A 15 30.23 -17.50 -16.25
CA PRO A 15 29.17 -18.48 -16.51
C PRO A 15 29.75 -19.90 -16.41
N SER A 16 29.19 -20.71 -15.54
CA SER A 16 29.52 -22.16 -15.46
C SER A 16 28.26 -22.98 -15.64
N GLY A 17 28.23 -23.77 -16.75
CA GLY A 17 27.45 -24.99 -16.88
C GLY A 17 26.13 -24.91 -17.64
N PRO A 18 25.66 -26.02 -18.21
CA PRO A 18 24.49 -26.09 -19.08
C PRO A 18 23.20 -25.88 -18.28
N SER A 19 22.25 -25.14 -18.90
CA SER A 19 20.95 -24.73 -18.33
C SER A 19 20.04 -25.92 -18.01
N CYS A 20 19.77 -26.16 -16.74
CA CYS A 20 18.62 -26.94 -16.28
C CYS A 20 17.42 -25.98 -16.03
N PHE A 21 16.85 -25.43 -17.08
CA PHE A 21 15.68 -24.55 -16.98
C PHE A 21 14.39 -25.18 -17.54
N ASP A 22 14.32 -26.52 -17.69
CA ASP A 22 13.17 -27.19 -18.31
C ASP A 22 12.09 -27.68 -17.34
N ASP A 23 12.18 -27.41 -16.01
CA ASP A 23 11.20 -27.89 -15.02
C ASP A 23 10.80 -26.80 -13.99
N VAL A 24 10.68 -25.53 -14.37
CA VAL A 24 9.99 -24.56 -13.51
C VAL A 24 8.49 -24.70 -13.79
N PRO A 25 7.67 -25.17 -12.84
CA PRO A 25 6.23 -25.24 -13.08
C PRO A 25 5.71 -23.85 -13.41
N PHE A 26 4.96 -23.76 -14.50
CA PHE A 26 4.25 -22.57 -14.93
C PHE A 26 3.36 -22.11 -13.76
N VAL A 27 3.75 -21.05 -13.05
CA VAL A 27 2.92 -20.47 -12.01
C VAL A 27 1.86 -19.63 -12.70
N GLU A 28 0.64 -20.15 -12.73
CA GLU A 28 -0.51 -19.49 -13.29
C GLU A 28 -0.80 -18.22 -12.47
N VAL A 29 -0.55 -17.03 -13.04
CA VAL A 29 -0.81 -15.75 -12.37
C VAL A 29 -2.32 -15.52 -12.35
N VAL A 30 -2.94 -15.69 -11.19
CA VAL A 30 -4.36 -15.38 -11.01
C VAL A 30 -4.55 -13.88 -10.95
N VAL A 31 -5.40 -13.33 -11.83
CA VAL A 31 -5.81 -11.93 -11.75
C VAL A 31 -7.09 -11.83 -10.94
N TYR A 32 -6.97 -11.40 -9.68
CA TYR A 32 -8.12 -11.05 -8.86
C TYR A 32 -8.80 -9.80 -9.41
N ARG A 33 -10.09 -9.86 -9.69
CA ARG A 33 -10.87 -8.79 -10.34
C ARG A 33 -11.49 -7.82 -9.35
N SER A 34 -11.77 -8.26 -8.13
CA SER A 34 -12.18 -7.41 -7.01
C SER A 34 -11.13 -7.44 -5.92
N ASP A 35 -10.58 -6.29 -5.58
CA ASP A 35 -9.46 -6.18 -4.64
C ASP A 35 -9.81 -5.23 -3.48
N VAL A 36 -9.34 -5.54 -2.28
CA VAL A 36 -9.41 -4.67 -1.09
C VAL A 36 -8.08 -3.92 -1.00
N VAL A 37 -8.12 -2.62 -0.78
CA VAL A 37 -6.88 -1.82 -0.84
C VAL A 37 -6.23 -1.64 0.53
N GLY A 38 -6.94 -1.13 1.53
CA GLY A 38 -6.32 -0.77 2.80
C GLY A 38 -7.25 -0.99 3.98
N SER A 39 -7.02 -0.20 5.05
CA SER A 39 -7.70 -0.36 6.34
C SER A 39 -9.21 -0.30 6.21
N LEU A 40 -9.91 -1.23 6.85
CA LEU A 40 -11.34 -1.19 7.05
C LEU A 40 -11.70 -0.44 8.34
N LEU A 41 -12.97 -0.02 8.45
CA LEU A 41 -13.46 0.73 9.61
C LEU A 41 -13.33 -0.13 10.88
N ARG A 42 -12.81 0.48 11.93
CA ARG A 42 -12.71 -0.15 13.23
C ARG A 42 -14.02 0.01 14.00
N PRO A 43 -14.61 -1.08 14.53
CA PRO A 43 -15.83 -1.00 15.32
C PRO A 43 -15.67 -0.09 16.54
N ALA A 44 -16.75 0.55 16.99
CA ALA A 44 -16.73 1.44 18.15
C ALA A 44 -16.21 0.74 19.41
N TYR A 45 -16.66 -0.51 19.66
CA TYR A 45 -16.21 -1.28 20.82
C TYR A 45 -14.69 -1.55 20.83
N LEU A 46 -14.04 -1.64 19.65
CA LEU A 46 -12.58 -1.79 19.57
C LEU A 46 -11.88 -0.48 19.91
N LYS A 47 -12.41 0.67 19.44
CA LYS A 47 -11.86 1.99 19.79
C LYS A 47 -11.93 2.23 21.31
N GLU A 48 -13.08 1.95 21.93
CA GLU A 48 -13.26 2.01 23.37
C GLU A 48 -12.31 1.07 24.13
N ALA A 49 -12.14 -0.16 23.62
CA ALA A 49 -11.21 -1.12 24.21
C ALA A 49 -9.76 -0.65 24.14
N ARG A 50 -9.34 0.02 23.05
CA ARG A 50 -8.00 0.64 22.91
C ARG A 50 -7.78 1.71 23.97
N ASP A 51 -8.76 2.57 24.20
CA ASP A 51 -8.69 3.62 25.23
C ASP A 51 -8.59 3.00 26.64
N GLN A 52 -9.36 1.96 26.91
CA GLN A 52 -9.32 1.23 28.18
C GLN A 52 -7.98 0.51 28.37
N PHE A 53 -7.43 -0.10 27.31
CA PHE A 53 -6.14 -0.75 27.34
C PHE A 53 -5.00 0.26 27.57
N ALA A 54 -5.02 1.38 26.85
CA ALA A 54 -4.06 2.47 27.06
C ALA A 54 -4.12 3.06 28.46
N ALA A 55 -5.30 3.07 29.10
CA ALA A 55 -5.49 3.49 30.48
C ALA A 55 -5.16 2.39 31.51
N GLY A 56 -4.65 1.22 31.09
CA GLY A 56 -4.32 0.10 31.97
C GLY A 56 -5.52 -0.62 32.59
N LYS A 57 -6.74 -0.43 32.03
CA LYS A 57 -7.99 -1.02 32.52
C LYS A 57 -8.32 -2.39 31.91
N LEU A 58 -7.62 -2.77 30.85
CA LEU A 58 -7.71 -4.10 30.21
C LEU A 58 -6.36 -4.79 30.24
N SER A 59 -6.35 -6.10 30.45
CA SER A 59 -5.15 -6.93 30.25
C SER A 59 -4.91 -7.16 28.75
N ASP A 60 -3.63 -7.45 28.40
CA ASP A 60 -3.25 -7.82 27.02
C ASP A 60 -4.13 -8.92 26.44
N ALA A 61 -4.40 -9.99 27.23
CA ALA A 61 -5.23 -11.10 26.79
C ALA A 61 -6.69 -10.72 26.57
N ALA A 62 -7.24 -9.79 27.36
CA ALA A 62 -8.61 -9.30 27.20
C ALA A 62 -8.71 -8.40 25.98
N PHE A 63 -7.75 -7.50 25.79
CA PHE A 63 -7.69 -6.61 24.62
C PHE A 63 -7.52 -7.40 23.33
N LYS A 64 -6.60 -8.38 23.30
CA LYS A 64 -6.38 -9.25 22.13
C LYS A 64 -7.65 -9.99 21.70
N LYS A 65 -8.48 -10.49 22.63
CA LYS A 65 -9.75 -11.13 22.29
C LYS A 65 -10.72 -10.17 21.59
N ILE A 66 -10.73 -8.91 21.99
CA ILE A 66 -11.56 -7.86 21.36
C ILE A 66 -11.05 -7.54 19.97
N GLU A 67 -9.73 -7.42 19.79
CA GLU A 67 -9.11 -7.25 18.47
C GLU A 67 -9.39 -8.44 17.54
N ASP A 68 -9.22 -9.67 18.04
CA ASP A 68 -9.45 -10.90 17.28
C ASP A 68 -10.90 -10.95 16.77
N ARG A 69 -11.88 -10.63 17.64
CA ARG A 69 -13.29 -10.52 17.25
C ARG A 69 -13.50 -9.49 16.13
N ALA A 70 -12.87 -8.31 16.24
CA ALA A 70 -13.03 -7.27 15.24
C ALA A 70 -12.44 -7.67 13.88
N ILE A 71 -11.36 -8.47 13.88
CA ILE A 71 -10.79 -9.01 12.66
C ILE A 71 -11.69 -10.10 12.06
N ASP A 72 -12.25 -10.99 12.89
CA ASP A 72 -13.18 -12.02 12.42
C ASP A 72 -14.39 -11.36 11.73
N GLU A 73 -15.00 -10.34 12.34
CA GLU A 73 -16.09 -9.55 11.75
C GLU A 73 -15.68 -8.88 10.43
N CYS A 74 -14.43 -8.40 10.36
CA CYS A 74 -13.86 -7.78 9.16
C CYS A 74 -13.64 -8.78 8.02
N ILE A 75 -13.15 -9.99 8.31
CA ILE A 75 -12.99 -11.08 7.34
C ILE A 75 -14.37 -11.50 6.80
N ASP A 76 -15.33 -11.72 7.69
CA ASP A 76 -16.69 -12.11 7.31
C ASP A 76 -17.37 -11.07 6.42
N LEU A 77 -17.21 -9.78 6.73
CA LEU A 77 -17.74 -8.68 5.94
C LEU A 77 -17.21 -8.72 4.51
N GLN A 78 -15.90 -8.91 4.31
CA GLN A 78 -15.28 -9.01 2.98
C GLN A 78 -15.78 -10.23 2.20
N ILE A 79 -15.90 -11.38 2.85
CA ILE A 79 -16.42 -12.62 2.25
C ILE A 79 -17.89 -12.44 1.83
N LEU A 80 -18.73 -11.89 2.72
CA LEU A 80 -20.16 -11.65 2.45
C LEU A 80 -20.37 -10.60 1.37
N ALA A 81 -19.47 -9.64 1.23
CA ALA A 81 -19.46 -8.68 0.14
C ALA A 81 -19.05 -9.30 -1.21
N GLY A 82 -18.47 -10.51 -1.20
CA GLY A 82 -18.04 -11.23 -2.41
C GLY A 82 -16.64 -10.86 -2.91
N MET A 83 -15.79 -10.30 -2.05
CA MET A 83 -14.42 -9.95 -2.43
C MET A 83 -13.59 -11.22 -2.71
N GLU A 84 -12.74 -11.16 -3.76
CA GLU A 84 -11.91 -12.30 -4.16
C GLU A 84 -10.64 -12.45 -3.31
N VAL A 85 -10.17 -11.34 -2.75
CA VAL A 85 -8.97 -11.26 -1.91
C VAL A 85 -9.36 -10.72 -0.54
N ILE A 86 -8.86 -11.36 0.52
CA ILE A 86 -9.22 -11.04 1.91
C ILE A 86 -7.98 -10.53 2.65
N THR A 87 -8.19 -9.49 3.49
CA THR A 87 -7.19 -8.95 4.42
C THR A 87 -7.71 -8.98 5.85
N ASP A 88 -6.85 -8.72 6.83
CA ASP A 88 -7.25 -8.45 8.22
C ASP A 88 -7.91 -7.08 8.42
N GLY A 89 -8.02 -6.28 7.34
CA GLY A 89 -8.51 -4.90 7.35
C GLY A 89 -7.63 -3.93 8.12
N GLU A 90 -6.39 -4.32 8.44
CA GLU A 90 -5.45 -3.53 9.26
C GLU A 90 -6.05 -3.10 10.62
N VAL A 91 -6.97 -3.90 11.13
CA VAL A 91 -7.78 -3.55 12.30
C VAL A 91 -6.92 -3.38 13.55
N ARG A 92 -5.81 -4.14 13.67
CA ARG A 92 -4.86 -4.04 14.78
C ARG A 92 -4.04 -2.76 14.78
N ARG A 93 -3.88 -2.11 13.63
CA ARG A 93 -3.03 -0.93 13.45
C ARG A 93 -3.77 0.34 13.90
N TYR A 94 -3.05 1.30 14.47
CA TYR A 94 -3.61 2.64 14.75
C TYR A 94 -3.64 3.54 13.49
N ALA A 95 -2.77 3.25 12.54
CA ALA A 95 -2.71 3.85 11.21
C ALA A 95 -2.14 2.80 10.26
N PHE A 96 -2.34 2.95 8.94
CA PHE A 96 -1.87 1.97 7.93
C PHE A 96 -0.38 1.62 8.07
N TYR A 97 0.45 2.56 8.54
CA TYR A 97 1.88 2.36 8.79
C TYR A 97 2.20 1.84 10.20
N GLY A 98 1.19 1.61 11.03
CA GLY A 98 1.36 1.24 12.46
C GLY A 98 2.16 -0.02 12.68
N HIS A 99 2.07 -1.00 11.78
CA HIS A 99 2.83 -2.25 11.84
C HIS A 99 4.36 -2.02 11.91
N LEU A 100 4.91 -1.04 11.18
CA LEU A 100 6.32 -0.68 11.25
C LEU A 100 6.66 -0.04 12.61
N ILE A 101 5.90 0.98 12.99
CA ILE A 101 6.18 1.78 14.19
C ILE A 101 6.05 0.98 15.48
N ASP A 102 5.11 0.03 15.54
CA ASP A 102 4.87 -0.79 16.71
C ASP A 102 5.83 -2.01 16.80
N ALA A 103 6.36 -2.48 15.67
CA ALA A 103 7.26 -3.63 15.62
C ALA A 103 8.75 -3.28 15.65
N VAL A 104 9.11 -2.03 15.38
CA VAL A 104 10.50 -1.57 15.27
C VAL A 104 10.75 -0.46 16.28
N GLU A 105 11.76 -0.64 17.13
CA GLU A 105 12.26 0.43 17.99
C GLU A 105 13.01 1.46 17.18
N GLY A 106 13.07 2.67 17.68
CA GLY A 106 13.83 3.77 17.07
C GLY A 106 12.97 4.93 16.61
N PHE A 107 11.66 4.80 16.60
CA PHE A 107 10.72 5.84 16.21
C PHE A 107 10.11 6.57 17.40
N ASP A 108 10.02 7.92 17.31
CA ASP A 108 9.02 8.71 18.01
C ASP A 108 7.77 8.79 17.11
N LYS A 109 6.65 8.25 17.60
CA LYS A 109 5.40 8.06 16.87
C LYS A 109 4.78 9.36 16.33
N TYR A 110 4.99 10.47 17.03
CA TYR A 110 4.37 11.76 16.74
C TYR A 110 5.35 12.92 16.62
N GLY A 111 6.65 12.62 16.67
CA GLY A 111 7.72 13.61 16.72
C GLY A 111 8.11 14.23 15.39
N GLY A 112 7.60 13.70 14.28
CA GLY A 112 7.94 14.15 12.93
C GLY A 112 7.23 15.42 12.50
N TRP A 113 7.53 15.86 11.28
CA TRP A 113 6.86 17.03 10.71
C TRP A 113 5.44 16.71 10.29
N ALA A 114 4.59 17.72 10.33
CA ALA A 114 3.17 17.60 10.10
C ALA A 114 2.82 17.77 8.63
N ILE A 115 1.83 16.96 8.15
CA ILE A 115 1.28 17.09 6.81
C ILE A 115 -0.11 17.69 6.91
N PRO A 116 -0.39 18.78 6.18
CA PRO A 116 -1.75 19.28 6.03
C PRO A 116 -2.52 18.37 5.04
N PHE A 117 -3.67 17.90 5.48
CA PHE A 117 -4.72 17.31 4.65
C PHE A 117 -5.85 18.32 4.51
N HIS A 118 -6.51 18.36 3.39
CA HIS A 118 -7.64 19.26 3.14
C HIS A 118 -8.74 18.52 2.38
N ASP A 119 -9.95 19.06 2.42
CA ASP A 119 -11.07 18.63 1.60
C ASP A 119 -11.40 19.66 0.51
N GLU A 120 -12.45 19.37 -0.26
CA GLU A 120 -12.94 20.24 -1.33
C GLU A 120 -13.43 21.61 -0.82
N LYS A 121 -13.77 21.71 0.49
CA LYS A 121 -14.20 22.95 1.14
C LYS A 121 -13.04 23.76 1.74
N GLY A 122 -11.81 23.21 1.68
CA GLY A 122 -10.62 23.84 2.26
C GLY A 122 -10.48 23.65 3.78
N GLU A 123 -11.29 22.78 4.40
CA GLU A 123 -11.09 22.41 5.79
C GLU A 123 -9.78 21.61 5.93
N GLN A 124 -8.96 21.98 6.89
CA GLN A 124 -7.65 21.38 7.11
C GLN A 124 -7.61 20.46 8.32
N LEU A 125 -6.88 19.37 8.19
CA LEU A 125 -6.48 18.49 9.27
C LEU A 125 -4.97 18.26 9.18
N VAL A 126 -4.28 18.31 10.30
CA VAL A 126 -2.83 18.12 10.34
C VAL A 126 -2.52 16.79 10.99
N LEU A 127 -1.73 15.95 10.31
CA LEU A 127 -1.24 14.69 10.81
C LEU A 127 0.25 14.78 11.14
N ALA A 128 0.62 14.58 12.40
CA ALA A 128 2.01 14.43 12.81
C ALA A 128 2.53 13.05 12.37
N ARG A 129 3.67 13.03 11.68
CA ARG A 129 4.35 11.80 11.24
C ARG A 129 5.24 11.22 12.33
N PRO A 130 5.57 9.94 12.26
CA PRO A 130 6.71 9.39 12.99
C PRO A 130 8.01 10.07 12.58
N VAL A 131 9.00 10.01 13.48
CA VAL A 131 10.39 10.38 13.19
C VAL A 131 11.34 9.37 13.81
N VAL A 132 12.40 9.01 13.11
CA VAL A 132 13.45 8.15 13.67
C VAL A 132 14.36 8.97 14.57
N VAL A 133 14.53 8.50 15.82
CA VAL A 133 15.29 9.20 16.88
C VAL A 133 16.39 8.33 17.53
N SER A 134 16.38 7.02 17.27
CA SER A 134 17.45 6.10 17.66
C SER A 134 17.64 5.03 16.58
N LYS A 135 18.70 4.21 16.73
CA LYS A 135 18.95 3.10 15.79
C LYS A 135 17.74 2.17 15.71
N LEU A 136 17.35 1.79 14.49
CA LEU A 136 16.27 0.86 14.27
C LEU A 136 16.64 -0.53 14.80
N ARG A 137 15.69 -1.16 15.48
CA ARG A 137 15.81 -2.54 15.93
C ARG A 137 14.44 -3.24 15.82
N ARG A 138 14.34 -4.21 14.91
CA ARG A 138 13.13 -5.05 14.79
C ARG A 138 12.94 -5.87 16.06
N LYS A 139 11.81 -5.71 16.75
CA LYS A 139 11.45 -6.44 17.99
C LYS A 139 10.65 -7.71 17.68
N ARG A 140 9.83 -7.67 16.65
CA ARG A 140 8.93 -8.74 16.23
C ARG A 140 8.66 -8.64 14.73
N PRO A 141 8.09 -9.66 14.10
CA PRO A 141 7.56 -9.56 12.75
C PRO A 141 6.56 -8.39 12.62
N LEU A 142 6.54 -7.74 11.45
CA LEU A 142 5.68 -6.58 11.20
C LEU A 142 4.23 -7.01 10.92
N CYS A 143 4.05 -7.91 9.96
CA CYS A 143 2.74 -8.30 9.40
C CYS A 143 2.47 -9.82 9.48
N ALA A 144 3.44 -10.63 9.92
CA ALA A 144 3.32 -12.09 9.92
C ALA A 144 2.15 -12.60 10.77
N GLU A 145 1.84 -11.97 11.91
CA GLU A 145 0.69 -12.31 12.73
C GLU A 145 -0.62 -11.99 11.99
N GLU A 146 -0.72 -10.84 11.36
CA GLU A 146 -1.90 -10.41 10.58
C GLU A 146 -2.17 -11.42 9.46
N PHE A 147 -1.15 -11.77 8.68
CA PHE A 147 -1.26 -12.76 7.61
C PHE A 147 -1.70 -14.14 8.09
N THR A 148 -1.01 -14.67 9.10
CA THR A 148 -1.30 -16.03 9.60
C THR A 148 -2.67 -16.11 10.24
N TYR A 149 -3.13 -15.02 10.85
CA TYR A 149 -4.47 -14.94 11.43
C TYR A 149 -5.56 -15.04 10.36
N VAL A 150 -5.46 -14.28 9.26
CA VAL A 150 -6.40 -14.33 8.12
C VAL A 150 -6.38 -15.72 7.50
N ARG A 151 -5.19 -16.24 7.20
CA ARG A 151 -5.03 -17.54 6.53
C ARG A 151 -5.65 -18.70 7.32
N ALA A 152 -5.63 -18.63 8.65
CA ALA A 152 -6.24 -19.64 9.51
C ALA A 152 -7.79 -19.61 9.49
N ARG A 153 -8.42 -18.52 9.00
CA ARG A 153 -9.87 -18.27 9.06
C ARG A 153 -10.59 -18.35 7.73
N THR A 154 -9.87 -18.26 6.63
CA THR A 154 -10.48 -18.32 5.31
C THR A 154 -9.67 -19.17 4.34
N LYS A 155 -10.36 -19.74 3.34
CA LYS A 155 -9.74 -20.39 2.18
C LYS A 155 -9.56 -19.44 0.99
N HIS A 156 -10.11 -18.23 1.09
CA HIS A 156 -9.88 -17.20 0.10
C HIS A 156 -8.40 -16.80 0.06
N PRO A 157 -7.90 -16.32 -1.07
CA PRO A 157 -6.58 -15.73 -1.14
C PRO A 157 -6.42 -14.63 -0.11
N ALA A 158 -5.37 -14.74 0.72
CA ALA A 158 -5.04 -13.76 1.74
C ALA A 158 -3.97 -12.80 1.20
N LYS A 159 -4.22 -11.51 1.31
CA LYS A 159 -3.28 -10.44 0.98
C LYS A 159 -2.80 -9.76 2.26
N THR A 160 -1.52 -9.39 2.28
CA THR A 160 -0.93 -8.59 3.35
C THR A 160 -0.51 -7.24 2.81
N THR A 161 -0.73 -6.18 3.58
CA THR A 161 -0.31 -4.80 3.25
C THR A 161 0.90 -4.39 4.10
N MET A 162 1.88 -3.75 3.48
CA MET A 162 3.07 -3.21 4.12
C MET A 162 3.32 -1.78 3.66
N ILE A 163 3.94 -0.98 4.52
CA ILE A 163 4.45 0.34 4.13
C ILE A 163 5.68 0.19 3.22
N SER A 164 5.83 1.09 2.24
CA SER A 164 7.00 1.17 1.38
C SER A 164 8.21 1.77 2.10
N ALA A 165 9.41 1.45 1.62
CA ALA A 165 10.63 2.13 2.06
C ALA A 165 10.58 3.62 1.71
N GLN A 166 10.03 3.96 0.56
CA GLN A 166 9.84 5.34 0.11
C GLN A 166 8.94 6.14 1.05
N GLN A 167 7.83 5.57 1.51
CA GLN A 167 6.95 6.23 2.49
C GLN A 167 7.67 6.45 3.82
N ALA A 168 8.39 5.44 4.30
CA ALA A 168 9.10 5.51 5.57
C ALA A 168 10.38 6.38 5.50
N ALA A 169 10.94 6.62 4.31
CA ALA A 169 12.04 7.58 4.12
C ALA A 169 11.68 8.99 4.63
N ALA A 170 10.40 9.36 4.57
CA ALA A 170 9.89 10.62 5.09
C ALA A 170 9.88 10.72 6.63
N TYR A 171 10.27 9.67 7.35
CA TYR A 171 10.42 9.69 8.81
C TYR A 171 11.83 10.09 9.26
N TYR A 172 12.73 10.39 8.34
CA TYR A 172 14.03 10.97 8.65
C TYR A 172 13.93 12.49 8.74
N ASP A 173 14.45 13.05 9.82
CA ASP A 173 14.62 14.48 10.04
C ASP A 173 16.08 14.78 10.34
N SER A 174 16.72 15.63 9.53
CA SER A 174 18.17 15.90 9.63
C SER A 174 18.64 16.45 10.99
N LYS A 175 17.73 16.99 11.80
CA LYS A 175 18.06 17.51 13.15
C LYS A 175 17.74 16.47 14.23
N LYS A 176 16.56 15.86 14.17
CA LYS A 176 16.10 14.91 15.21
C LYS A 176 16.74 13.54 15.07
N SER A 177 17.00 13.12 13.82
CA SER A 177 17.57 11.80 13.52
C SER A 177 19.11 11.76 13.56
N ALA A 178 19.78 12.91 13.54
CA ALA A 178 21.26 13.00 13.44
C ALA A 178 22.00 12.22 14.53
N GLY A 179 21.44 12.14 15.73
CA GLY A 179 22.04 11.37 16.84
C GLY A 179 22.01 9.85 16.63
N ALA A 180 21.07 9.36 15.83
CA ALA A 180 20.92 7.95 15.48
C ALA A 180 21.59 7.61 14.15
N TYR A 181 21.39 8.47 13.15
CA TYR A 181 21.82 8.29 11.76
C TYR A 181 22.40 9.59 11.23
N ALA A 182 23.70 9.59 10.92
CA ALA A 182 24.39 10.77 10.39
C ALA A 182 23.85 11.20 9.02
N THR A 183 23.30 10.25 8.24
CA THR A 183 22.75 10.48 6.91
C THR A 183 21.43 9.73 6.74
N VAL A 184 20.60 10.21 5.83
CA VAL A 184 19.38 9.50 5.43
C VAL A 184 19.70 8.14 4.81
N ASP A 185 20.81 8.02 4.07
CA ASP A 185 21.20 6.76 3.42
C ASP A 185 21.49 5.65 4.46
N ALA A 186 22.15 6.00 5.56
CA ALA A 186 22.41 5.06 6.66
C ALA A 186 21.12 4.59 7.35
N TYR A 187 20.12 5.46 7.45
CA TYR A 187 18.79 5.11 7.93
C TYR A 187 18.05 4.21 6.96
N LEU A 188 18.10 4.55 5.65
CA LEU A 188 17.42 3.80 4.60
C LEU A 188 18.00 2.39 4.44
N ALA A 189 19.30 2.21 4.63
CA ALA A 189 19.91 0.88 4.59
C ALA A 189 19.30 -0.05 5.66
N ASP A 190 19.28 0.38 6.92
CA ASP A 190 18.69 -0.40 8.02
C ASP A 190 17.17 -0.64 7.79
N LEU A 191 16.46 0.37 7.27
CA LEU A 191 15.03 0.27 7.00
C LEU A 191 14.72 -0.74 5.89
N VAL A 192 15.45 -0.69 4.76
CA VAL A 192 15.29 -1.62 3.64
C VAL A 192 15.56 -3.05 4.08
N ASP A 193 16.59 -3.27 4.91
CA ASP A 193 16.89 -4.60 5.45
C ASP A 193 15.74 -5.14 6.30
N ILE A 194 15.17 -4.32 7.19
CA ILE A 194 14.02 -4.70 8.04
C ILE A 194 12.80 -5.06 7.18
N LEU A 195 12.49 -4.26 6.16
CA LEU A 195 11.33 -4.52 5.28
C LEU A 195 11.54 -5.76 4.40
N ARG A 196 12.76 -5.99 3.90
CA ARG A 196 13.12 -7.18 3.13
C ARG A 196 13.05 -8.46 3.97
N ASP A 197 13.48 -8.40 5.23
CA ASP A 197 13.34 -9.50 6.17
C ASP A 197 11.86 -9.85 6.38
N GLU A 198 10.97 -8.85 6.46
CA GLU A 198 9.55 -9.09 6.60
C GLU A 198 8.94 -9.71 5.34
N VAL A 199 9.32 -9.25 4.13
CA VAL A 199 8.92 -9.86 2.87
C VAL A 199 9.33 -11.34 2.84
N SER A 200 10.57 -11.64 3.22
CA SER A 200 11.09 -13.02 3.27
C SER A 200 10.31 -13.89 4.26
N GLU A 201 9.97 -13.34 5.43
CA GLU A 201 9.17 -14.04 6.45
C GLU A 201 7.75 -14.31 5.95
N LEU A 202 7.07 -13.34 5.34
CA LEU A 202 5.74 -13.52 4.77
C LEU A 202 5.72 -14.61 3.68
N ILE A 203 6.71 -14.60 2.79
CA ILE A 203 6.87 -15.64 1.75
C ILE A 203 7.08 -17.02 2.38
N ARG A 204 7.94 -17.12 3.39
CA ARG A 204 8.17 -18.37 4.14
C ARG A 204 6.90 -18.90 4.79
N LEU A 205 6.03 -18.02 5.26
CA LEU A 205 4.71 -18.38 5.82
C LEU A 205 3.67 -18.72 4.72
N GLY A 206 4.02 -18.55 3.44
CA GLY A 206 3.19 -18.90 2.29
C GLY A 206 2.28 -17.74 1.82
N CYS A 207 2.64 -16.50 2.11
CA CYS A 207 1.99 -15.33 1.51
C CYS A 207 2.39 -15.23 0.03
N THR A 208 1.39 -15.20 -0.85
CA THR A 208 1.60 -15.10 -2.30
C THR A 208 1.16 -13.76 -2.87
N TYR A 209 0.56 -12.89 -2.06
CA TYR A 209 0.20 -11.54 -2.47
C TYR A 209 0.54 -10.53 -1.36
N ILE A 210 1.53 -9.68 -1.64
CA ILE A 210 2.00 -8.61 -0.76
C ILE A 210 1.75 -7.28 -1.45
N GLN A 211 0.99 -6.39 -0.81
CA GLN A 211 0.76 -5.02 -1.26
C GLN A 211 1.70 -4.07 -0.51
N ILE A 212 2.36 -3.20 -1.24
CA ILE A 212 3.20 -2.13 -0.70
C ILE A 212 2.46 -0.81 -0.84
N ASP A 213 2.23 -0.12 0.28
CA ASP A 213 1.52 1.16 0.33
C ASP A 213 2.50 2.32 0.29
N SER A 214 2.41 3.13 -0.76
CA SER A 214 3.32 4.25 -0.98
C SER A 214 2.61 5.54 -1.42
N PRO A 215 1.76 6.12 -0.57
CA PRO A 215 1.10 7.38 -0.90
C PRO A 215 2.09 8.53 -1.13
N GLN A 216 3.33 8.44 -0.64
CA GLN A 216 4.33 9.49 -0.82
C GLN A 216 4.79 9.66 -2.28
N TYR A 217 4.65 8.65 -3.17
CA TYR A 217 4.90 8.85 -4.61
C TYR A 217 4.00 9.94 -5.19
N THR A 218 2.78 10.07 -4.71
CA THR A 218 1.84 11.07 -5.21
C THR A 218 2.17 12.51 -4.79
N ALA A 219 3.02 12.69 -3.77
CA ALA A 219 3.63 14.00 -3.52
C ALA A 219 4.58 14.43 -4.65
N LEU A 220 5.07 13.48 -5.45
CA LEU A 220 5.96 13.76 -6.59
C LEU A 220 5.21 13.97 -7.91
N LEU A 221 3.88 13.81 -7.94
CA LEU A 221 3.06 14.18 -9.09
C LEU A 221 2.43 15.58 -8.95
N ASP A 222 2.19 16.01 -7.73
CA ASP A 222 1.56 17.31 -7.41
C ASP A 222 2.53 18.47 -7.67
N PRO A 223 2.18 19.47 -8.52
CA PRO A 223 3.07 20.56 -8.86
C PRO A 223 3.51 21.43 -7.67
N GLU A 224 2.61 21.70 -6.71
CA GLU A 224 2.91 22.51 -5.53
C GLU A 224 3.85 21.76 -4.59
N LEU A 225 3.60 20.49 -4.36
CA LEU A 225 4.46 19.66 -3.52
C LEU A 225 5.85 19.47 -4.15
N ARG A 226 5.93 19.28 -5.47
CA ARG A 226 7.21 19.24 -6.21
C ARG A 226 8.00 20.52 -6.03
N GLU A 227 7.34 21.67 -6.17
CA GLU A 227 7.99 22.97 -5.94
C GLU A 227 8.47 23.11 -4.49
N GLY A 228 7.68 22.67 -3.53
CA GLY A 228 8.08 22.62 -2.12
C GLY A 228 9.33 21.74 -1.89
N TYR A 229 9.51 20.64 -2.63
CA TYR A 229 10.75 19.84 -2.58
C TYR A 229 11.94 20.63 -3.12
N ARG A 230 11.81 21.31 -4.28
CA ARG A 230 12.88 22.14 -4.88
C ARG A 230 13.33 23.26 -3.95
N GLN A 231 12.38 23.96 -3.30
CA GLN A 231 12.67 25.03 -2.35
C GLN A 231 13.45 24.55 -1.13
N ARG A 232 13.32 23.27 -0.78
CA ARG A 232 14.11 22.61 0.28
C ARG A 232 15.43 22.01 -0.22
N GLY A 233 15.81 22.28 -1.48
CA GLY A 233 17.05 21.79 -2.07
C GLY A 233 17.01 20.34 -2.54
N ASN A 234 15.81 19.76 -2.69
CA ASN A 234 15.63 18.39 -3.19
C ASN A 234 15.15 18.42 -4.64
N ASP A 235 15.74 17.60 -5.49
CA ASP A 235 15.26 17.35 -6.84
C ASP A 235 14.18 16.26 -6.83
N PRO A 236 12.91 16.56 -7.19
CA PRO A 236 11.81 15.58 -7.17
C PRO A 236 12.04 14.39 -8.12
N ASP A 237 12.75 14.57 -9.23
CA ASP A 237 13.00 13.48 -10.18
C ASP A 237 14.06 12.52 -9.65
N ARG A 238 15.09 13.04 -8.98
CA ARG A 238 16.08 12.21 -8.27
C ARG A 238 15.45 11.46 -7.08
N LEU A 239 14.55 12.12 -6.35
CA LEU A 239 13.81 11.46 -5.28
C LEU A 239 12.94 10.32 -5.81
N LEU A 240 12.33 10.51 -6.99
CA LEU A 240 11.54 9.46 -7.64
C LEU A 240 12.42 8.25 -8.00
N ASP A 241 13.59 8.49 -8.61
CA ASP A 241 14.51 7.41 -8.99
C ASP A 241 15.01 6.64 -7.75
N LEU A 242 15.43 7.34 -6.70
CA LEU A 242 15.83 6.72 -5.42
C LEU A 242 14.68 5.90 -4.79
N SER A 243 13.46 6.40 -4.85
CA SER A 243 12.28 5.72 -4.32
C SER A 243 12.03 4.39 -5.03
N ILE A 244 12.17 4.37 -6.36
CA ILE A 244 12.06 3.16 -7.18
C ILE A 244 13.15 2.14 -6.80
N GLU A 245 14.39 2.59 -6.63
CA GLU A 245 15.51 1.74 -6.24
C GLU A 245 15.26 1.09 -4.86
N MET A 246 14.82 1.86 -3.88
CA MET A 246 14.54 1.35 -2.53
C MET A 246 13.41 0.31 -2.53
N ASP A 247 12.29 0.60 -3.18
CA ASP A 247 11.17 -0.33 -3.19
C ASP A 247 11.51 -1.61 -3.99
N ASN A 248 12.29 -1.51 -5.07
CA ASN A 248 12.83 -2.67 -5.78
C ASN A 248 13.78 -3.51 -4.91
N ALA A 249 14.58 -2.86 -4.05
CA ALA A 249 15.45 -3.56 -3.12
C ALA A 249 14.67 -4.31 -2.03
N VAL A 250 13.54 -3.78 -1.60
CA VAL A 250 12.65 -4.43 -0.61
C VAL A 250 11.98 -5.66 -1.20
N ILE A 251 11.35 -5.51 -2.38
CA ILE A 251 10.54 -6.61 -2.95
C ILE A 251 11.39 -7.69 -3.61
N GLY A 252 12.61 -7.38 -4.08
CA GLY A 252 13.51 -8.37 -4.67
C GLY A 252 12.94 -9.08 -5.91
N ASP A 253 13.39 -10.33 -6.11
CA ASP A 253 12.91 -11.23 -7.15
C ASP A 253 12.42 -12.54 -6.50
N HIS A 254 11.10 -12.73 -6.47
CA HIS A 254 10.46 -13.90 -5.86
C HIS A 254 9.44 -14.49 -6.82
N PRO A 255 9.82 -15.51 -7.63
CA PRO A 255 8.90 -16.16 -8.55
C PRO A 255 7.65 -16.69 -7.85
N GLY A 256 6.48 -16.47 -8.44
CA GLY A 256 5.21 -16.91 -7.88
C GLY A 256 4.61 -15.99 -6.80
N ILE A 257 5.29 -14.91 -6.43
CA ILE A 257 4.78 -13.91 -5.49
C ILE A 257 4.27 -12.69 -6.25
N THR A 258 3.04 -12.29 -5.99
CA THR A 258 2.47 -11.06 -6.52
C THR A 258 2.80 -9.90 -5.60
N PHE A 259 3.51 -8.89 -6.13
CA PHE A 259 3.70 -7.61 -5.44
C PHE A 259 2.79 -6.56 -6.07
N GLY A 260 1.94 -5.93 -5.25
CA GLY A 260 1.10 -4.80 -5.61
C GLY A 260 1.67 -3.49 -5.06
N LEU A 261 1.60 -2.41 -5.83
CA LEU A 261 1.92 -1.06 -5.37
C LEU A 261 0.64 -0.24 -5.29
N HIS A 262 0.30 0.25 -4.10
CA HIS A 262 -0.84 1.15 -3.92
C HIS A 262 -0.40 2.61 -3.86
N LEU A 263 -1.02 3.42 -4.71
CA LEU A 263 -0.78 4.86 -4.84
C LEU A 263 -2.11 5.62 -4.68
N CYS A 264 -2.29 6.27 -3.52
CA CYS A 264 -3.39 7.22 -3.29
C CYS A 264 -2.85 8.63 -3.07
N ARG A 265 -3.72 9.63 -3.14
CA ARG A 265 -3.38 11.05 -2.92
C ARG A 265 -3.56 11.50 -1.47
N GLY A 266 -3.46 10.54 -0.57
CA GLY A 266 -3.75 10.73 0.85
C GLY A 266 -5.22 10.43 1.17
N ASN A 267 -5.43 9.90 2.37
CA ASN A 267 -6.76 9.59 2.87
C ASN A 267 -6.72 9.61 4.40
N ASN A 268 -7.07 10.73 4.99
CA ASN A 268 -7.16 10.89 6.44
C ASN A 268 -8.45 11.61 6.80
N GLN A 269 -9.39 10.89 7.43
CA GLN A 269 -10.71 11.40 7.74
C GLN A 269 -11.40 12.04 6.52
N SER A 270 -11.39 11.32 5.38
CA SER A 270 -11.90 11.73 4.08
C SER A 270 -11.15 12.88 3.40
N LYS A 271 -10.07 13.40 3.98
CA LYS A 271 -9.25 14.49 3.43
C LYS A 271 -8.03 13.95 2.69
N PHE A 272 -7.49 14.72 1.75
CA PHE A 272 -6.36 14.39 0.90
C PHE A 272 -5.25 15.45 1.00
N TYR A 273 -4.06 15.17 0.48
CA TYR A 273 -2.94 16.14 0.51
C TYR A 273 -2.29 16.39 -0.85
N ALA A 274 -2.62 15.62 -1.89
CA ALA A 274 -2.07 15.76 -3.22
C ALA A 274 -3.15 15.71 -4.29
N ALA A 275 -2.88 16.34 -5.44
CA ALA A 275 -3.72 16.30 -6.64
C ALA A 275 -2.83 16.24 -7.89
N GLY A 276 -3.36 15.74 -9.00
CA GLY A 276 -2.66 15.62 -10.29
C GLY A 276 -2.77 14.22 -10.89
N ASP A 277 -2.55 14.12 -12.19
CA ASP A 277 -2.48 12.84 -12.90
C ASP A 277 -1.16 12.10 -12.67
N TYR A 278 -1.11 10.81 -13.07
CA TYR A 278 0.08 9.98 -12.86
C TYR A 278 1.23 10.25 -13.86
N GLY A 279 1.09 11.19 -14.82
CA GLY A 279 2.09 11.49 -15.84
C GLY A 279 3.51 11.72 -15.29
N PRO A 280 3.69 12.61 -14.27
CA PRO A 280 5.01 12.90 -13.71
C PRO A 280 5.74 11.71 -13.09
N ILE A 281 5.00 10.66 -12.67
CA ILE A 281 5.58 9.50 -12.00
C ILE A 281 5.46 8.20 -12.81
N THR A 282 5.22 8.26 -14.11
CA THR A 282 5.10 7.05 -14.96
C THR A 282 6.35 6.17 -14.97
N LYS A 283 7.52 6.69 -14.58
CA LYS A 283 8.71 5.88 -14.32
C LYS A 283 8.46 4.76 -13.30
N VAL A 284 7.56 4.98 -12.33
CA VAL A 284 7.18 3.95 -11.33
C VAL A 284 6.61 2.73 -12.03
N PHE A 285 5.74 2.91 -13.03
CA PHE A 285 5.15 1.79 -13.76
C PHE A 285 6.20 0.97 -14.52
N ARG A 286 7.18 1.63 -15.14
CA ARG A 286 8.17 0.98 -16.01
C ARG A 286 9.35 0.38 -15.26
N ASN A 287 9.79 1.04 -14.18
CA ASN A 287 11.08 0.76 -13.56
C ASN A 287 10.98 0.04 -12.22
N THR A 288 9.74 -0.19 -11.71
CA THR A 288 9.55 -1.01 -10.53
C THR A 288 9.29 -2.48 -10.90
N LYS A 289 9.55 -3.38 -9.95
CA LYS A 289 9.30 -4.82 -10.06
C LYS A 289 7.89 -5.22 -9.65
N PHE A 290 6.98 -4.26 -9.42
CA PHE A 290 5.61 -4.55 -9.04
C PHE A 290 4.81 -5.19 -10.17
N HIS A 291 3.97 -6.16 -9.83
CA HIS A 291 3.12 -6.89 -10.75
C HIS A 291 1.74 -6.25 -10.93
N ARG A 292 1.27 -5.50 -9.90
CA ARG A 292 -0.03 -4.86 -9.86
C ARG A 292 0.10 -3.42 -9.38
N PHE A 293 -0.63 -2.51 -10.00
CA PHE A 293 -0.72 -1.11 -9.59
C PHE A 293 -2.15 -0.80 -9.15
N LEU A 294 -2.35 -0.52 -7.86
CA LEU A 294 -3.64 -0.15 -7.28
C LEU A 294 -3.68 1.38 -7.23
N LEU A 295 -4.45 1.97 -8.14
CA LEU A 295 -4.38 3.40 -8.43
C LEU A 295 -5.69 4.11 -8.10
N GLU A 296 -5.61 5.24 -7.39
CA GLU A 296 -6.74 6.10 -7.08
C GLU A 296 -7.25 6.81 -8.35
N TYR A 297 -8.55 6.59 -8.64
CA TYR A 297 -9.27 7.21 -9.74
C TYR A 297 -10.74 7.50 -9.37
N ASP A 298 -11.07 7.76 -8.12
CA ASP A 298 -12.45 7.95 -7.65
C ASP A 298 -13.04 9.32 -8.02
N ASP A 299 -12.22 10.30 -8.32
CA ASP A 299 -12.65 11.66 -8.69
C ASP A 299 -11.69 12.35 -9.69
N GLU A 300 -12.03 13.61 -10.05
CA GLU A 300 -11.32 14.40 -11.06
C GLU A 300 -9.89 14.80 -10.66
N ARG A 301 -9.55 14.77 -9.37
CA ARG A 301 -8.18 15.06 -8.86
C ARG A 301 -7.15 14.08 -9.41
N SER A 302 -7.59 12.91 -9.83
CA SER A 302 -6.74 11.84 -10.35
C SER A 302 -6.37 12.04 -11.83
N GLY A 303 -6.99 12.98 -12.52
CA GLY A 303 -6.81 13.17 -13.96
C GLY A 303 -7.37 12.02 -14.80
N GLY A 304 -6.90 11.92 -16.04
CA GLY A 304 -7.32 10.90 -17.00
C GLY A 304 -6.53 9.60 -16.92
N PHE A 305 -6.88 8.65 -17.80
CA PHE A 305 -6.27 7.32 -17.85
C PHE A 305 -5.04 7.26 -18.81
N GLU A 306 -4.69 8.34 -19.50
CA GLU A 306 -3.60 8.39 -20.47
C GLU A 306 -2.25 7.88 -19.92
N PRO A 307 -1.86 8.19 -18.66
CA PRO A 307 -0.63 7.67 -18.09
C PRO A 307 -0.54 6.14 -18.03
N LEU A 308 -1.68 5.44 -18.04
CA LEU A 308 -1.74 3.98 -18.03
C LEU A 308 -1.12 3.33 -19.27
N ARG A 309 -0.95 4.05 -20.38
CA ARG A 309 -0.19 3.59 -21.57
C ARG A 309 1.25 3.20 -21.24
N GLN A 310 1.79 3.71 -20.13
CA GLN A 310 3.15 3.43 -19.67
C GLN A 310 3.27 2.18 -18.80
N VAL A 311 2.14 1.54 -18.46
CA VAL A 311 2.15 0.29 -17.69
C VAL A 311 2.57 -0.85 -18.62
N PRO A 312 3.65 -1.60 -18.29
CA PRO A 312 4.11 -2.74 -19.09
C PRO A 312 3.01 -3.79 -19.31
N VAL A 313 3.08 -4.48 -20.45
CA VAL A 313 2.03 -5.42 -20.90
C VAL A 313 1.83 -6.65 -20.00
N ASP A 314 2.81 -6.96 -19.18
CA ASP A 314 2.79 -8.05 -18.20
C ASP A 314 2.28 -7.64 -16.81
N ARG A 315 1.79 -6.39 -16.65
CA ARG A 315 1.33 -5.85 -15.37
C ARG A 315 -0.18 -5.64 -15.36
N THR A 316 -0.78 -5.71 -14.18
CA THR A 316 -2.20 -5.46 -13.94
C THR A 316 -2.42 -4.07 -13.35
N VAL A 317 -3.46 -3.38 -13.77
CA VAL A 317 -3.94 -2.14 -13.15
C VAL A 317 -5.24 -2.41 -12.41
N VAL A 318 -5.26 -2.10 -11.12
CA VAL A 318 -6.45 -2.15 -10.27
C VAL A 318 -7.00 -0.73 -10.16
N LEU A 319 -8.15 -0.51 -10.76
CA LEU A 319 -8.79 0.80 -10.83
C LEU A 319 -9.55 1.08 -9.53
N GLY A 320 -9.04 2.01 -8.73
CA GLY A 320 -9.68 2.49 -7.51
C GLY A 320 -10.78 3.50 -7.83
N LEU A 321 -11.91 3.03 -8.36
CA LEU A 321 -13.01 3.87 -8.83
C LEU A 321 -14.08 4.14 -7.76
N VAL A 322 -14.15 3.30 -6.72
CA VAL A 322 -15.16 3.44 -5.66
C VAL A 322 -14.58 4.23 -4.51
N SER A 323 -15.14 5.40 -4.21
CA SER A 323 -14.63 6.28 -3.17
C SER A 323 -14.82 5.72 -1.77
N SER A 324 -13.77 5.67 -0.98
CA SER A 324 -13.84 5.37 0.45
C SER A 324 -14.04 6.61 1.32
N LYS A 325 -14.12 7.81 0.71
CA LYS A 325 -14.20 9.10 1.42
C LYS A 325 -15.63 9.60 1.61
N LYS A 326 -16.55 9.19 0.75
CA LYS A 326 -17.95 9.69 0.70
C LYS A 326 -18.90 8.51 0.87
N PRO A 327 -20.04 8.66 1.61
CA PRO A 327 -21.02 7.58 1.79
C PRO A 327 -21.80 7.28 0.51
N ALA A 328 -21.93 8.24 -0.42
CA ALA A 328 -22.64 8.05 -1.67
C ALA A 328 -22.11 6.83 -2.45
N LEU A 329 -23.04 5.95 -2.87
CA LEU A 329 -22.72 4.76 -3.64
C LEU A 329 -22.67 5.14 -5.13
N GLU A 330 -21.62 4.73 -5.80
CA GLU A 330 -21.43 4.91 -7.24
C GLU A 330 -22.41 4.03 -8.03
N SER A 331 -22.76 4.44 -9.24
CA SER A 331 -23.60 3.62 -10.13
C SER A 331 -22.73 2.59 -10.85
N LYS A 332 -23.22 1.35 -10.96
CA LYS A 332 -22.55 0.28 -11.72
C LYS A 332 -22.32 0.69 -13.19
N ASP A 333 -23.28 1.36 -13.81
CA ASP A 333 -23.17 1.79 -15.20
C ASP A 333 -22.06 2.82 -15.37
N GLU A 334 -21.88 3.74 -14.42
CA GLU A 334 -20.78 4.69 -14.44
C GLU A 334 -19.43 4.01 -14.22
N LEU A 335 -19.34 3.07 -13.28
CA LEU A 335 -18.13 2.28 -13.08
C LEU A 335 -17.74 1.51 -14.35
N LYS A 336 -18.70 0.88 -15.03
CA LYS A 336 -18.47 0.15 -16.30
C LYS A 336 -17.98 1.08 -17.40
N LYS A 337 -18.57 2.27 -17.57
CA LYS A 337 -18.10 3.27 -18.54
C LYS A 337 -16.66 3.70 -18.24
N ARG A 338 -16.31 3.88 -16.99
CA ARG A 338 -14.94 4.25 -16.59
C ARG A 338 -13.94 3.12 -16.81
N ILE A 339 -14.34 1.87 -16.57
CA ILE A 339 -13.53 0.68 -16.91
C ILE A 339 -13.32 0.60 -18.43
N GLU A 340 -14.38 0.81 -19.22
CA GLU A 340 -14.30 0.88 -20.69
C GLU A 340 -13.36 2.00 -21.15
N ALA A 341 -13.45 3.19 -20.58
CA ALA A 341 -12.55 4.29 -20.88
C ALA A 341 -11.08 3.96 -20.56
N ALA A 342 -10.82 3.28 -19.45
CA ALA A 342 -9.47 2.82 -19.08
C ALA A 342 -8.97 1.72 -20.03
N SER A 343 -9.88 0.89 -20.60
CA SER A 343 -9.51 -0.19 -21.52
C SER A 343 -8.96 0.30 -22.86
N ALA A 344 -9.12 1.58 -23.19
CA ALA A 344 -8.46 2.22 -24.32
C ALA A 344 -6.92 2.36 -24.13
N PHE A 345 -6.43 2.18 -22.91
CA PHE A 345 -5.02 2.36 -22.57
C PHE A 345 -4.35 1.09 -22.04
N VAL A 346 -5.12 0.23 -21.37
CA VAL A 346 -4.68 -1.07 -20.82
C VAL A 346 -5.73 -2.10 -21.18
N ALA A 347 -5.36 -3.19 -21.81
CA ALA A 347 -6.29 -4.24 -22.23
C ALA A 347 -7.20 -4.71 -21.07
N LEU A 348 -8.49 -4.93 -21.34
CA LEU A 348 -9.53 -5.19 -20.33
C LEU A 348 -9.17 -6.36 -19.40
N GLU A 349 -8.52 -7.40 -19.93
CA GLU A 349 -8.06 -8.58 -19.20
C GLU A 349 -6.92 -8.27 -18.21
N ARG A 350 -6.34 -7.08 -18.28
CA ARG A 350 -5.30 -6.58 -17.37
C ARG A 350 -5.84 -5.55 -16.38
N LEU A 351 -7.14 -5.27 -16.40
CA LEU A 351 -7.81 -4.38 -15.46
C LEU A 351 -8.49 -5.18 -14.35
N ALA A 352 -8.60 -4.55 -13.19
CA ALA A 352 -9.36 -5.00 -12.05
C ALA A 352 -9.98 -3.78 -11.35
N LEU A 353 -10.85 -3.99 -10.37
CA LEU A 353 -11.59 -2.95 -9.67
C LEU A 353 -11.33 -3.01 -8.16
N SER A 354 -11.26 -1.86 -7.51
CA SER A 354 -11.16 -1.74 -6.05
C SER A 354 -11.80 -0.45 -5.54
N PRO A 355 -11.97 -0.30 -4.21
CA PRO A 355 -12.05 1.01 -3.60
C PRO A 355 -10.79 1.81 -3.90
N GLN A 356 -10.91 3.12 -3.85
CA GLN A 356 -9.80 4.05 -4.14
C GLN A 356 -8.65 3.96 -3.11
N CYS A 357 -8.98 3.63 -1.86
CA CYS A 357 -8.07 3.46 -0.72
C CYS A 357 -8.78 2.66 0.38
N GLY A 358 -8.18 2.53 1.57
CA GLY A 358 -8.86 2.05 2.77
C GLY A 358 -9.95 3.02 3.25
N PHE A 359 -10.87 2.53 4.08
CA PHE A 359 -11.93 3.31 4.71
C PHE A 359 -11.48 3.95 6.03
N ALA A 360 -10.33 3.55 6.56
CA ALA A 360 -9.82 4.02 7.85
C ALA A 360 -8.30 3.99 7.90
N SER A 361 -7.63 4.84 7.12
CA SER A 361 -6.16 4.93 7.11
C SER A 361 -5.56 5.28 8.47
N THR A 362 -6.35 5.91 9.34
CA THR A 362 -6.08 6.10 10.77
C THR A 362 -7.24 5.55 11.59
N VAL A 363 -7.08 5.42 12.91
CA VAL A 363 -8.08 4.83 13.82
C VAL A 363 -9.42 5.57 13.80
N GLU A 364 -9.44 6.85 13.49
CA GLU A 364 -10.64 7.67 13.40
C GLU A 364 -11.57 7.17 12.29
N GLY A 365 -11.00 6.81 11.12
CA GLY A 365 -11.74 6.41 9.94
C GLY A 365 -12.28 7.58 9.13
N ASN A 366 -12.81 7.28 7.94
CA ASN A 366 -13.44 8.24 7.05
C ASN A 366 -14.89 8.54 7.49
N ALA A 367 -15.48 9.56 6.88
CA ALA A 367 -16.88 9.99 7.10
C ALA A 367 -17.89 9.05 6.41
N VAL A 368 -17.76 7.74 6.65
CA VAL A 368 -18.61 6.67 6.12
C VAL A 368 -18.97 5.70 7.24
N THR A 369 -20.10 5.04 7.13
CA THR A 369 -20.53 4.01 8.08
C THR A 369 -20.04 2.62 7.68
N VAL A 370 -20.15 1.64 8.59
CA VAL A 370 -19.88 0.23 8.27
C VAL A 370 -20.83 -0.28 7.17
N ALA A 371 -22.09 0.16 7.17
CA ALA A 371 -23.05 -0.19 6.11
C ALA A 371 -22.65 0.39 4.75
N ASP A 372 -22.15 1.63 4.71
CA ASP A 372 -21.62 2.23 3.47
C ASP A 372 -20.40 1.45 2.98
N GLN A 373 -19.48 1.11 3.88
CA GLN A 373 -18.31 0.30 3.55
C GLN A 373 -18.71 -1.07 2.96
N GLU A 374 -19.65 -1.78 3.58
CA GLU A 374 -20.15 -3.06 3.07
C GLU A 374 -20.79 -2.90 1.69
N ALA A 375 -21.66 -1.90 1.52
CA ALA A 375 -22.32 -1.62 0.24
C ALA A 375 -21.30 -1.32 -0.88
N LYS A 376 -20.24 -0.57 -0.57
CA LYS A 376 -19.17 -0.23 -1.53
C LYS A 376 -18.31 -1.45 -1.89
N LEU A 377 -17.95 -2.29 -0.93
CA LEU A 377 -17.21 -3.53 -1.23
C LEU A 377 -18.07 -4.49 -2.06
N ARG A 378 -19.36 -4.62 -1.76
CA ARG A 378 -20.31 -5.40 -2.56
C ARG A 378 -20.43 -4.84 -3.98
N LEU A 379 -20.51 -3.51 -4.13
CA LEU A 379 -20.55 -2.85 -5.43
C LEU A 379 -19.30 -3.17 -6.26
N VAL A 380 -18.11 -3.16 -5.65
CA VAL A 380 -16.85 -3.55 -6.30
C VAL A 380 -16.93 -4.99 -6.79
N ALA A 381 -17.29 -5.93 -5.91
CA ALA A 381 -17.34 -7.35 -6.24
C ALA A 381 -18.38 -7.66 -7.34
N GLU A 382 -19.59 -7.11 -7.23
CA GLU A 382 -20.65 -7.31 -8.21
C GLU A 382 -20.31 -6.69 -9.59
N THR A 383 -19.75 -5.46 -9.59
CA THR A 383 -19.33 -4.81 -10.84
C THR A 383 -18.20 -5.59 -11.50
N ALA A 384 -17.22 -6.05 -10.74
CA ALA A 384 -16.14 -6.88 -11.26
C ALA A 384 -16.66 -8.18 -11.86
N GLN A 385 -17.62 -8.86 -11.20
CA GLN A 385 -18.24 -10.07 -11.72
C GLN A 385 -19.04 -9.82 -13.01
N GLU A 386 -19.71 -8.68 -13.13
CA GLU A 386 -20.46 -8.33 -14.33
C GLU A 386 -19.56 -7.98 -15.53
N VAL A 387 -18.37 -7.41 -15.29
CA VAL A 387 -17.43 -7.02 -16.36
C VAL A 387 -16.56 -8.19 -16.80
N TRP A 388 -16.00 -8.95 -15.88
CA TRP A 388 -15.01 -10.00 -16.19
C TRP A 388 -15.51 -11.43 -15.95
N GLY A 389 -16.68 -11.62 -15.35
CA GLY A 389 -17.12 -12.93 -14.89
C GLY A 389 -16.37 -13.37 -13.62
N LYS A 390 -16.38 -14.67 -13.32
CA LYS A 390 -15.54 -15.21 -12.23
C LYS A 390 -14.08 -15.19 -12.63
N SER A 391 -13.18 -14.93 -11.68
CA SER A 391 -11.73 -14.98 -11.91
C SER A 391 -11.31 -16.28 -12.56
N VAL A 392 -10.67 -16.17 -13.71
CA VAL A 392 -10.06 -17.30 -14.43
C VAL A 392 -8.54 -17.05 -14.44
N PRO A 393 -7.72 -18.09 -14.24
CA PRO A 393 -6.28 -17.96 -14.41
C PRO A 393 -5.94 -17.43 -15.80
N LEU A 394 -5.03 -16.45 -15.90
CA LEU A 394 -4.52 -15.99 -17.19
C LEU A 394 -3.49 -17.01 -17.70
N ALA A 395 -3.79 -17.63 -18.84
CA ALA A 395 -2.77 -18.34 -19.59
C ALA A 395 -1.86 -17.30 -20.26
N HIS A 396 -0.60 -17.21 -19.82
CA HIS A 396 0.37 -16.43 -20.56
C HIS A 396 0.72 -17.19 -21.84
N SER A 397 0.41 -16.60 -22.99
CA SER A 397 0.97 -17.06 -24.28
C SER A 397 2.46 -16.86 -24.25
N ALA A 398 3.20 -17.96 -24.51
CA ALA A 398 4.66 -18.05 -24.62
C ALA A 398 5.23 -17.07 -25.66
#